data_678bf04728b5aa896713be2a036b35e4
#
_entry.id   678bf04728b5aa896713be2a036b35e4
#
_cell.length_a   1.000
_cell.length_b   1.000
_cell.length_c   1.000
_cell.angle_alpha   90.00
_cell.angle_beta   90.00
_cell.angle_gamma   90.00
#
_symmetry.space_group_name_H-M   'P 1'
#
loop_
_entity.id
_entity.type
_entity.pdbx_description
1 polymer ?
#
loop_
_entity_poly.entity_id
_entity_poly.type
_entity_poly.pdbx_seq_one_letter_code
_entity_poly.pdbx_strand_id
1 'polypeptide(L)'
;MWEAYRRRSRRSPAFTDRRTIKSMKVDGSLTDNLSDIANRARQLESGGYDGAYTFEGPHDPFLPVLLAAEHTERLDLSTAIAVAFARNPMTLAQTAYDLQSVSEGRFILGLGSQIRPHIEKRFSMPWSKPAPRMRELALAIRAIWACWHEGAPLRFDGDFYRHTLMTPFFNPGPNPYGPPRLWLAGVGPAMTEVAGEVADGFLVHPFSTERFLREVTLPALERGFDRGGRTRDRFEIAFPLMILTGDSDEEIAAAEGGVRRQLAFYGSTPAYRRVLDVHCWGELHPELNRLSKEGRWEEMGGLIDDDLVDTFTVRGTPGEIAPQVLARYGDLVDRISFNAPYRSDPARWAVVLEGFKVGA
;
A
#
# COMPACT_ATOMS: atom_id res chain seq x y z
N MET A 1 26.34 42.11 0.73
CA MET A 1 25.26 41.39 0.05
C MET A 1 24.96 39.98 0.65
N TRP A 2 25.62 39.62 1.78
CA TRP A 2 25.45 38.33 2.48
C TRP A 2 24.60 38.43 3.75
N GLU A 3 24.31 39.59 4.28
CA GLU A 3 23.46 39.79 5.49
C GLU A 3 21.95 39.92 5.22
N ALA A 4 21.55 40.18 3.98
CA ALA A 4 20.13 40.30 3.59
C ALA A 4 19.41 38.92 3.39
N TYR A 5 20.16 37.81 3.34
CA TYR A 5 19.57 36.45 3.14
C TYR A 5 19.16 35.75 4.44
N ARG A 6 19.60 36.27 5.61
CA ARG A 6 19.33 35.68 6.94
C ARG A 6 18.02 36.10 7.60
N ARG A 7 17.19 36.96 6.99
CA ARG A 7 15.95 37.48 7.63
C ARG A 7 14.65 37.06 6.97
N ARG A 8 14.62 36.01 6.15
CA ARG A 8 13.38 35.42 5.59
C ARG A 8 13.23 33.94 5.84
N SER A 9 13.67 33.40 6.96
CA SER A 9 13.13 32.18 7.50
C SER A 9 11.79 32.50 8.17
N ARG A 10 10.78 32.74 7.38
CA ARG A 10 9.40 32.74 7.88
C ARG A 10 9.07 31.32 8.27
N ARG A 11 8.81 31.14 9.55
CA ARG A 11 8.26 29.97 10.19
C ARG A 11 7.19 29.37 9.29
N SER A 12 7.38 28.13 8.84
CA SER A 12 6.28 27.27 8.43
C SER A 12 5.25 27.28 9.56
N PRO A 13 3.95 27.40 9.28
CA PRO A 13 2.96 27.26 10.32
C PRO A 13 3.15 25.89 10.96
N ALA A 14 3.38 25.88 12.27
CA ALA A 14 3.41 24.68 13.05
C ALA A 14 2.08 23.95 12.83
N PHE A 15 2.16 22.72 12.39
CA PHE A 15 1.04 21.78 12.28
C PHE A 15 0.60 21.42 13.71
N THR A 16 -0.13 22.33 14.37
CA THR A 16 -0.79 22.12 15.66
C THR A 16 -2.29 22.13 15.46
N ASP A 17 -2.78 21.22 14.66
CA ASP A 17 -4.15 20.78 14.81
C ASP A 17 -4.11 19.46 15.60
N ARG A 18 -4.62 19.47 16.84
CA ARG A 18 -4.86 18.28 17.65
C ARG A 18 -5.95 17.47 16.94
N ARG A 19 -5.54 16.69 15.93
CA ARG A 19 -6.40 15.61 15.44
C ARG A 19 -6.65 14.71 16.64
N THR A 20 -7.90 14.52 16.98
CA THR A 20 -8.33 13.37 17.80
C THR A 20 -7.56 12.18 17.27
N ILE A 21 -6.77 11.50 18.11
CA ILE A 21 -5.97 10.34 17.70
C ILE A 21 -6.96 9.34 17.15
N LYS A 22 -7.05 9.28 15.81
CA LYS A 22 -7.86 8.29 15.12
C LYS A 22 -7.18 6.96 15.38
N SER A 23 -7.91 5.97 15.89
CA SER A 23 -7.34 4.66 16.15
C SER A 23 -6.70 4.13 14.87
N MET A 24 -5.44 3.70 14.94
CA MET A 24 -4.73 3.12 13.82
C MET A 24 -5.32 1.74 13.52
N LYS A 25 -5.79 1.54 12.30
CA LYS A 25 -6.30 0.24 11.85
C LYS A 25 -5.16 -0.74 11.58
N VAL A 26 -5.41 -2.02 11.82
CA VAL A 26 -4.43 -3.09 11.58
C VAL A 26 -5.03 -4.11 10.62
N ASP A 27 -4.34 -4.36 9.50
CA ASP A 27 -4.76 -5.31 8.47
C ASP A 27 -3.91 -6.58 8.48
N GLY A 28 -4.56 -7.73 8.30
CA GLY A 28 -3.92 -9.03 8.18
C GLY A 28 -3.81 -9.52 6.75
N SER A 29 -2.77 -10.31 6.45
CA SER A 29 -2.63 -10.96 5.14
C SER A 29 -3.51 -12.21 5.06
N LEU A 30 -4.24 -12.34 3.95
CA LEU A 30 -4.83 -13.62 3.54
C LEU A 30 -3.72 -14.57 3.05
N THR A 31 -3.97 -15.87 3.10
CA THR A 31 -3.01 -16.87 2.60
C THR A 31 -3.10 -17.02 1.07
N ASP A 32 -2.05 -17.56 0.46
CA ASP A 32 -2.06 -17.91 -0.97
C ASP A 32 -2.81 -19.23 -1.25
N ASN A 33 -3.12 -20.01 -0.21
CA ASN A 33 -3.88 -21.25 -0.33
C ASN A 33 -5.38 -20.97 -0.36
N LEU A 34 -5.99 -21.03 -1.54
CA LEU A 34 -7.43 -20.77 -1.72
C LEU A 34 -8.34 -21.64 -0.85
N SER A 35 -7.96 -22.89 -0.57
CA SER A 35 -8.78 -23.79 0.27
C SER A 35 -8.80 -23.39 1.75
N ASP A 36 -7.88 -22.55 2.20
CA ASP A 36 -7.77 -22.09 3.58
C ASP A 36 -8.23 -20.65 3.82
N ILE A 37 -8.58 -19.92 2.76
CA ILE A 37 -8.98 -18.52 2.83
C ILE A 37 -10.12 -18.28 3.82
N ALA A 38 -11.17 -19.12 3.77
CA ALA A 38 -12.32 -18.99 4.65
C ALA A 38 -11.95 -19.08 6.14
N ASN A 39 -11.07 -20.02 6.49
CA ASN A 39 -10.57 -20.15 7.86
C ASN A 39 -9.69 -18.97 8.24
N ARG A 40 -8.77 -18.59 7.37
CA ARG A 40 -7.87 -17.46 7.61
C ARG A 40 -8.63 -16.15 7.79
N ALA A 41 -9.64 -15.89 6.97
CA ALA A 41 -10.47 -14.70 7.08
C ALA A 41 -11.22 -14.63 8.42
N ARG A 42 -11.87 -15.76 8.83
CA ARG A 42 -12.51 -15.85 10.15
C ARG A 42 -11.54 -15.67 11.31
N GLN A 43 -10.32 -16.21 11.22
CA GLN A 43 -9.27 -16.03 12.24
C GLN A 43 -8.83 -14.57 12.34
N LEU A 44 -8.68 -13.85 11.24
CA LEU A 44 -8.36 -12.43 11.24
C LEU A 44 -9.49 -11.62 11.89
N GLU A 45 -10.73 -11.88 11.49
CA GLU A 45 -11.88 -11.17 12.05
C GLU A 45 -12.07 -11.42 13.54
N SER A 46 -12.02 -12.69 13.98
CA SER A 46 -12.12 -13.04 15.40
C SER A 46 -10.92 -12.59 16.22
N GLY A 47 -9.75 -12.53 15.61
CA GLY A 47 -8.53 -12.00 16.21
C GLY A 47 -8.52 -10.48 16.37
N GLY A 48 -9.54 -9.77 15.80
CA GLY A 48 -9.70 -8.33 15.99
C GLY A 48 -8.95 -7.47 14.98
N TYR A 49 -8.53 -8.00 13.83
CA TYR A 49 -8.04 -7.18 12.73
C TYR A 49 -9.17 -6.30 12.16
N ASP A 50 -8.78 -5.15 11.60
CA ASP A 50 -9.73 -4.19 11.00
C ASP A 50 -9.94 -4.46 9.51
N GLY A 51 -8.99 -5.13 8.87
CA GLY A 51 -9.08 -5.52 7.47
C GLY A 51 -8.23 -6.74 7.13
N ALA A 52 -8.47 -7.24 5.93
CA ALA A 52 -7.66 -8.30 5.35
C ALA A 52 -7.31 -7.97 3.90
N TYR A 53 -6.10 -8.33 3.50
CA TYR A 53 -5.63 -8.04 2.15
C TYR A 53 -5.00 -9.26 1.48
N THR A 54 -5.01 -9.20 0.15
CA THR A 54 -4.29 -10.12 -0.73
C THR A 54 -3.40 -9.33 -1.69
N PHE A 55 -2.39 -9.96 -2.27
CA PHE A 55 -1.55 -9.37 -3.31
C PHE A 55 -1.46 -10.29 -4.52
N GLU A 56 -1.16 -9.72 -5.68
CA GLU A 56 -1.01 -10.50 -6.92
C GLU A 56 0.41 -11.07 -7.02
N GLY A 57 0.57 -12.27 -6.49
CA GLY A 57 1.78 -13.08 -6.58
C GLY A 57 1.64 -14.18 -7.63
N PRO A 58 1.63 -15.47 -7.21
CA PRO A 58 1.43 -16.61 -8.09
C PRO A 58 -0.05 -16.79 -8.51
N HIS A 59 -1.01 -16.23 -7.76
CA HIS A 59 -2.44 -16.40 -7.94
C HIS A 59 -3.16 -15.08 -8.22
N ASP A 60 -4.41 -15.19 -8.73
CA ASP A 60 -5.29 -14.03 -8.92
C ASP A 60 -5.64 -13.39 -7.56
N PRO A 61 -5.56 -12.06 -7.40
CA PRO A 61 -5.76 -11.41 -6.11
C PRO A 61 -7.24 -11.24 -5.72
N PHE A 62 -8.19 -11.42 -6.65
CA PHE A 62 -9.62 -11.18 -6.38
C PHE A 62 -10.35 -12.40 -5.83
N LEU A 63 -9.94 -13.61 -6.23
CA LEU A 63 -10.58 -14.84 -5.75
C LEU A 63 -10.47 -15.03 -4.22
N PRO A 64 -9.32 -14.80 -3.58
CA PRO A 64 -9.24 -14.83 -2.11
C PRO A 64 -10.13 -13.79 -1.44
N VAL A 65 -10.27 -12.61 -2.03
CA VAL A 65 -11.13 -11.55 -1.51
C VAL A 65 -12.61 -11.96 -1.56
N LEU A 66 -13.06 -12.57 -2.66
CA LEU A 66 -14.42 -13.10 -2.78
C LEU A 66 -14.71 -14.12 -1.67
N LEU A 67 -13.82 -15.10 -1.49
CA LEU A 67 -13.97 -16.11 -0.44
C LEU A 67 -13.96 -15.52 0.97
N ALA A 68 -13.13 -14.50 1.22
CA ALA A 68 -13.10 -13.81 2.50
C ALA A 68 -14.39 -13.02 2.75
N ALA A 69 -14.95 -12.37 1.72
CA ALA A 69 -16.19 -11.61 1.81
C ALA A 69 -17.38 -12.46 2.26
N GLU A 70 -17.49 -13.68 1.71
CA GLU A 70 -18.54 -14.68 2.06
C GLU A 70 -18.44 -15.19 3.51
N HIS A 71 -17.28 -15.01 4.18
CA HIS A 71 -16.99 -15.64 5.47
C HIS A 71 -16.66 -14.63 6.59
N THR A 72 -16.85 -13.35 6.33
CA THR A 72 -16.61 -12.24 7.28
C THR A 72 -17.72 -11.19 7.18
N GLU A 73 -17.91 -10.42 8.26
CA GLU A 73 -18.96 -9.41 8.34
C GLU A 73 -18.42 -7.98 8.53
N ARG A 74 -17.20 -7.83 9.05
CA ARG A 74 -16.65 -6.53 9.47
C ARG A 74 -15.35 -6.13 8.80
N LEU A 75 -14.53 -7.10 8.37
CA LEU A 75 -13.23 -6.79 7.78
C LEU A 75 -13.36 -5.93 6.52
N ASP A 76 -12.65 -4.81 6.46
CA ASP A 76 -12.30 -4.19 5.18
C ASP A 76 -11.49 -5.19 4.34
N LEU A 77 -11.85 -5.40 3.10
CA LEU A 77 -11.20 -6.38 2.22
C LEU A 77 -10.52 -5.68 1.06
N SER A 78 -9.23 -5.90 0.87
CA SER A 78 -8.50 -5.17 -0.17
C SER A 78 -7.58 -6.03 -1.02
N THR A 79 -7.33 -5.56 -2.24
CA THR A 79 -6.13 -5.98 -2.98
C THR A 79 -4.99 -5.01 -2.66
N ALA A 80 -3.81 -5.53 -2.29
CA ALA A 80 -2.63 -4.73 -1.96
C ALA A 80 -1.34 -5.33 -2.56
N ILE A 81 -1.22 -5.41 -3.87
CA ILE A 81 -2.03 -4.78 -4.94
C ILE A 81 -2.52 -5.80 -5.97
N ALA A 82 -3.56 -5.46 -6.74
CA ALA A 82 -3.80 -6.07 -8.04
C ALA A 82 -3.00 -5.30 -9.12
N VAL A 83 -2.45 -6.03 -10.11
CA VAL A 83 -1.63 -5.44 -11.17
C VAL A 83 -2.52 -4.75 -12.21
N ALA A 84 -2.54 -3.43 -12.17
CA ALA A 84 -3.43 -2.59 -12.99
C ALA A 84 -3.17 -2.75 -14.50
N PHE A 85 -1.89 -2.72 -14.91
CA PHE A 85 -1.53 -2.71 -16.33
C PHE A 85 -1.61 -4.08 -17.02
N ALA A 86 -1.89 -5.13 -16.26
CA ALA A 86 -2.25 -6.44 -16.80
C ALA A 86 -3.73 -6.54 -17.21
N ARG A 87 -4.54 -5.53 -16.86
CA ARG A 87 -6.00 -5.50 -17.03
C ARG A 87 -6.45 -4.20 -17.68
N ASN A 88 -7.70 -4.15 -18.11
CA ASN A 88 -8.32 -2.92 -18.60
C ASN A 88 -9.30 -2.32 -17.56
N PRO A 89 -9.64 -1.01 -17.67
CA PRO A 89 -10.52 -0.37 -16.70
C PRO A 89 -11.90 -1.02 -16.57
N MET A 90 -12.50 -1.54 -17.66
CA MET A 90 -13.83 -2.14 -17.62
C MET A 90 -13.84 -3.42 -16.78
N THR A 91 -12.88 -4.34 -17.00
CA THR A 91 -12.79 -5.59 -16.22
C THR A 91 -12.48 -5.33 -14.75
N LEU A 92 -11.63 -4.35 -14.45
CA LEU A 92 -11.37 -3.94 -13.06
C LEU A 92 -12.62 -3.33 -12.42
N ALA A 93 -13.34 -2.49 -13.16
CA ALA A 93 -14.57 -1.87 -12.65
C ALA A 93 -15.66 -2.91 -12.35
N GLN A 94 -15.84 -3.91 -13.24
CA GLN A 94 -16.80 -5.01 -13.04
C GLN A 94 -16.44 -5.84 -11.81
N THR A 95 -15.23 -6.40 -11.78
CA THR A 95 -14.79 -7.23 -10.64
C THR A 95 -14.91 -6.50 -9.31
N ALA A 96 -14.50 -5.23 -9.27
CA ALA A 96 -14.56 -4.45 -8.04
C ALA A 96 -16.01 -4.13 -7.63
N TYR A 97 -16.90 -3.89 -8.58
CA TYR A 97 -18.31 -3.58 -8.32
C TYR A 97 -19.07 -4.80 -7.78
N ASP A 98 -18.76 -5.99 -8.32
CA ASP A 98 -19.31 -7.26 -7.82
C ASP A 98 -18.80 -7.57 -6.41
N LEU A 99 -17.48 -7.41 -6.16
CA LEU A 99 -16.88 -7.59 -4.84
C LEU A 99 -17.42 -6.58 -3.82
N GLN A 100 -17.73 -5.36 -4.22
CA GLN A 100 -18.38 -4.36 -3.39
C GLN A 100 -19.79 -4.82 -2.94
N SER A 101 -20.55 -5.42 -3.85
CA SER A 101 -21.86 -6.00 -3.53
C SER A 101 -21.74 -7.17 -2.57
N VAL A 102 -20.88 -8.16 -2.87
CA VAL A 102 -20.73 -9.38 -2.05
C VAL A 102 -20.17 -9.06 -0.67
N SER A 103 -19.26 -8.09 -0.58
CA SER A 103 -18.68 -7.66 0.69
C SER A 103 -19.52 -6.63 1.44
N GLU A 104 -20.71 -6.27 0.94
CA GLU A 104 -21.58 -5.27 1.57
C GLU A 104 -20.90 -3.92 1.85
N GLY A 105 -20.13 -3.43 0.85
CA GLY A 105 -19.50 -2.13 0.94
C GLY A 105 -18.09 -2.14 1.55
N ARG A 106 -17.55 -3.29 1.93
CA ARG A 106 -16.24 -3.42 2.60
C ARG A 106 -15.05 -3.54 1.64
N PHE A 107 -15.28 -3.67 0.33
CA PHE A 107 -14.21 -3.87 -0.63
C PHE A 107 -13.42 -2.59 -0.95
N ILE A 108 -12.12 -2.73 -1.11
CA ILE A 108 -11.18 -1.69 -1.51
C ILE A 108 -10.37 -2.20 -2.70
N LEU A 109 -10.49 -1.54 -3.84
CA LEU A 109 -9.69 -1.85 -5.02
C LEU A 109 -8.32 -1.20 -4.92
N GLY A 110 -7.32 -1.94 -4.46
CA GLY A 110 -5.93 -1.49 -4.41
C GLY A 110 -5.16 -1.89 -5.66
N LEU A 111 -4.64 -0.92 -6.39
CA LEU A 111 -3.97 -1.09 -7.68
C LEU A 111 -2.52 -0.62 -7.66
N GLY A 112 -1.65 -1.34 -8.37
CA GLY A 112 -0.27 -0.94 -8.63
C GLY A 112 0.13 -1.18 -10.08
N SER A 113 1.10 -0.41 -10.56
CA SER A 113 1.58 -0.51 -11.96
C SER A 113 2.42 -1.76 -12.22
N GLN A 114 2.99 -2.37 -11.19
CA GLN A 114 4.06 -3.35 -11.31
C GLN A 114 5.29 -2.75 -12.01
N ILE A 115 6.32 -3.51 -12.28
CA ILE A 115 7.51 -3.09 -13.03
C ILE A 115 7.45 -3.55 -14.49
N ARG A 116 8.14 -2.82 -15.37
CA ARG A 116 8.14 -3.05 -16.82
C ARG A 116 8.40 -4.51 -17.22
N PRO A 117 9.42 -5.23 -16.69
CA PRO A 117 9.66 -6.60 -17.09
C PRO A 117 8.50 -7.56 -16.83
N HIS A 118 7.76 -7.38 -15.72
CA HIS A 118 6.59 -8.19 -15.44
C HIS A 118 5.43 -7.88 -16.38
N ILE A 119 5.18 -6.61 -16.68
CA ILE A 119 4.10 -6.22 -17.60
C ILE A 119 4.37 -6.75 -19.01
N GLU A 120 5.60 -6.55 -19.54
CA GLU A 120 5.92 -6.95 -20.91
C GLU A 120 6.15 -8.46 -21.06
N LYS A 121 6.86 -9.10 -20.10
CA LYS A 121 7.34 -10.49 -20.27
C LYS A 121 6.48 -11.53 -19.58
N ARG A 122 5.80 -11.17 -18.46
CA ARG A 122 4.91 -12.08 -17.73
C ARG A 122 3.47 -11.93 -18.18
N PHE A 123 2.98 -10.69 -18.33
CA PHE A 123 1.58 -10.42 -18.72
C PHE A 123 1.40 -10.16 -20.21
N SER A 124 2.48 -10.05 -21.00
CA SER A 124 2.45 -9.78 -22.43
C SER A 124 1.66 -8.51 -22.80
N MET A 125 1.77 -7.47 -21.96
CA MET A 125 1.05 -6.20 -22.13
C MET A 125 2.04 -5.06 -22.40
N PRO A 126 1.64 -4.02 -23.16
CA PRO A 126 2.51 -2.89 -23.44
C PRO A 126 2.82 -2.07 -22.17
N TRP A 127 4.07 -1.67 -22.02
CA TRP A 127 4.49 -0.71 -21.03
C TRP A 127 4.57 0.70 -21.63
N SER A 128 3.99 1.68 -20.93
CA SER A 128 4.07 3.08 -21.33
C SER A 128 3.95 3.97 -20.10
N LYS A 129 4.28 5.24 -20.21
CA LYS A 129 4.16 6.34 -19.21
C LYS A 129 3.36 5.96 -17.95
N PRO A 130 3.94 5.36 -16.89
CA PRO A 130 3.15 4.67 -15.86
C PRO A 130 2.25 5.62 -15.05
N ALA A 131 2.71 6.79 -14.65
CA ALA A 131 1.89 7.70 -13.84
C ALA A 131 0.72 8.32 -14.64
N PRO A 132 0.90 8.88 -15.85
CA PRO A 132 -0.23 9.32 -16.67
C PRO A 132 -1.21 8.20 -17.00
N ARG A 133 -0.71 7.00 -17.34
CA ARG A 133 -1.57 5.85 -17.64
C ARG A 133 -2.37 5.39 -16.42
N MET A 134 -1.77 5.39 -15.21
CA MET A 134 -2.48 5.03 -13.96
C MET A 134 -3.56 6.06 -13.63
N ARG A 135 -3.25 7.35 -13.81
CA ARG A 135 -4.23 8.42 -13.64
C ARG A 135 -5.45 8.20 -14.52
N GLU A 136 -5.21 7.95 -15.80
CA GLU A 136 -6.27 7.74 -16.78
C GLU A 136 -7.06 6.45 -16.49
N LEU A 137 -6.40 5.34 -16.10
CA LEU A 137 -7.03 4.10 -15.70
C LEU A 137 -8.00 4.33 -14.53
N ALA A 138 -7.55 5.03 -13.48
CA ALA A 138 -8.38 5.34 -12.32
C ALA A 138 -9.59 6.21 -12.69
N LEU A 139 -9.40 7.23 -13.51
CA LEU A 139 -10.47 8.09 -13.99
C LEU A 139 -11.47 7.34 -14.89
N ALA A 140 -10.98 6.42 -15.74
CA ALA A 140 -11.84 5.56 -16.56
C ALA A 140 -12.70 4.63 -15.68
N ILE A 141 -12.13 4.01 -14.65
CA ILE A 141 -12.88 3.20 -13.69
C ILE A 141 -13.97 4.04 -13.00
N ARG A 142 -13.64 5.24 -12.54
CA ARG A 142 -14.62 6.16 -11.91
C ARG A 142 -15.72 6.56 -12.89
N ALA A 143 -15.41 6.84 -14.15
CA ALA A 143 -16.41 7.16 -15.17
C ALA A 143 -17.35 5.98 -15.44
N ILE A 144 -16.83 4.75 -15.42
CA ILE A 144 -17.64 3.53 -15.56
C ILE A 144 -18.58 3.38 -14.34
N TRP A 145 -18.07 3.52 -13.12
CA TRP A 145 -18.88 3.46 -11.91
C TRP A 145 -19.95 4.57 -11.83
N ALA A 146 -19.61 5.80 -12.22
CA ALA A 146 -20.58 6.90 -12.30
C ALA A 146 -21.70 6.59 -13.32
N CYS A 147 -21.36 5.96 -14.46
CA CYS A 147 -22.35 5.52 -15.41
C CYS A 147 -23.32 4.49 -14.80
N TRP A 148 -22.82 3.53 -14.05
CA TRP A 148 -23.64 2.49 -13.43
C TRP A 148 -24.42 2.99 -12.22
N HIS A 149 -23.78 3.75 -11.34
CA HIS A 149 -24.36 4.14 -10.05
C HIS A 149 -25.22 5.41 -10.12
N GLU A 150 -24.82 6.39 -10.93
CA GLU A 150 -25.45 7.70 -11.03
C GLU A 150 -26.26 7.88 -12.32
N GLY A 151 -26.17 6.93 -13.25
CA GLY A 151 -26.80 7.05 -14.58
C GLY A 151 -26.08 8.04 -15.52
N ALA A 152 -24.85 8.45 -15.21
CA ALA A 152 -24.08 9.35 -16.04
C ALA A 152 -23.77 8.72 -17.42
N PRO A 153 -23.80 9.47 -18.53
CA PRO A 153 -23.39 8.94 -19.82
C PRO A 153 -21.92 8.50 -19.81
N LEU A 154 -21.64 7.27 -20.27
CA LEU A 154 -20.27 6.80 -20.41
C LEU A 154 -19.58 7.47 -21.60
N ARG A 155 -18.77 8.49 -21.35
CA ARG A 155 -18.03 9.29 -22.34
C ARG A 155 -16.60 9.53 -21.85
N PHE A 156 -15.79 8.48 -21.86
CA PHE A 156 -14.39 8.56 -21.50
C PHE A 156 -13.52 8.34 -22.74
N ASP A 157 -12.78 9.35 -23.14
CA ASP A 157 -11.91 9.34 -24.34
C ASP A 157 -10.55 9.93 -23.94
N GLY A 158 -9.61 9.05 -23.59
CA GLY A 158 -8.27 9.41 -23.15
C GLY A 158 -7.18 8.96 -24.12
N ASP A 159 -5.93 9.19 -23.72
CA ASP A 159 -4.74 8.79 -24.51
C ASP A 159 -4.49 7.28 -24.48
N PHE A 160 -4.89 6.60 -23.40
CA PHE A 160 -4.63 5.18 -23.15
C PHE A 160 -5.89 4.34 -23.20
N TYR A 161 -7.04 4.90 -22.81
CA TYR A 161 -8.29 4.16 -22.67
C TYR A 161 -9.46 4.95 -23.26
N ARG A 162 -10.37 4.21 -23.93
CA ARG A 162 -11.59 4.77 -24.49
C ARG A 162 -12.79 3.91 -24.09
N HIS A 163 -13.78 4.51 -23.41
CA HIS A 163 -15.02 3.88 -23.00
C HIS A 163 -16.19 4.78 -23.34
N THR A 164 -16.88 4.48 -24.45
CA THR A 164 -17.94 5.32 -25.00
C THR A 164 -19.23 4.55 -25.32
N LEU A 165 -19.29 3.28 -24.89
CA LEU A 165 -20.45 2.42 -25.12
C LEU A 165 -20.91 1.81 -23.80
N MET A 166 -22.19 2.05 -23.44
CA MET A 166 -22.92 1.37 -22.39
C MET A 166 -24.36 1.19 -22.83
N THR A 167 -24.77 -0.05 -23.02
CA THR A 167 -26.16 -0.37 -23.32
C THR A 167 -26.88 -0.88 -22.07
N PRO A 168 -28.20 -0.82 -21.97
CA PRO A 168 -28.95 -1.25 -20.79
C PRO A 168 -28.63 -2.67 -20.33
N PHE A 169 -28.35 -3.58 -21.26
CA PHE A 169 -28.03 -4.99 -20.95
C PHE A 169 -26.72 -5.16 -20.18
N PHE A 170 -25.74 -4.27 -20.38
CA PHE A 170 -24.42 -4.34 -19.74
C PHE A 170 -24.29 -3.40 -18.53
N ASN A 171 -25.37 -2.68 -18.19
CA ASN A 171 -25.37 -1.79 -17.04
C ASN A 171 -25.99 -2.51 -15.83
N PRO A 172 -25.19 -2.81 -14.77
CA PRO A 172 -25.70 -3.50 -13.60
C PRO A 172 -26.63 -2.64 -12.73
N GLY A 173 -26.69 -1.34 -12.99
CA GLY A 173 -27.41 -0.39 -12.15
C GLY A 173 -26.67 0.04 -10.88
N PRO A 174 -27.34 0.80 -9.98
CA PRO A 174 -26.76 1.29 -8.75
C PRO A 174 -26.44 0.16 -7.77
N ASN A 175 -25.22 0.20 -7.19
CA ASN A 175 -24.86 -0.67 -6.08
C ASN A 175 -25.42 -0.08 -4.78
N PRO A 176 -26.13 -0.84 -3.93
CA PRO A 176 -26.71 -0.34 -2.68
C PRO A 176 -25.68 0.19 -1.68
N TYR A 177 -24.43 -0.26 -1.81
CA TYR A 177 -23.31 0.15 -0.95
C TYR A 177 -22.43 1.25 -1.59
N GLY A 178 -22.82 1.77 -2.75
CA GLY A 178 -22.01 2.74 -3.53
C GLY A 178 -20.82 2.11 -4.27
N PRO A 179 -20.06 2.93 -5.02
CA PRO A 179 -18.85 2.46 -5.69
C PRO A 179 -17.76 2.06 -4.68
N PRO A 180 -16.88 1.10 -5.04
CA PRO A 180 -15.75 0.74 -4.18
C PRO A 180 -14.80 1.91 -3.94
N ARG A 181 -14.09 1.88 -2.81
CA ARG A 181 -12.92 2.73 -2.59
C ARG A 181 -11.79 2.29 -3.54
N LEU A 182 -11.08 3.25 -4.11
CA LEU A 182 -9.94 3.01 -5.01
C LEU A 182 -8.66 3.48 -4.34
N TRP A 183 -7.72 2.56 -4.10
CA TRP A 183 -6.40 2.87 -3.60
C TRP A 183 -5.33 2.65 -4.65
N LEU A 184 -4.27 3.47 -4.64
CA LEU A 184 -3.13 3.31 -5.55
C LEU A 184 -1.84 3.11 -4.77
N ALA A 185 -0.98 2.24 -5.27
CA ALA A 185 0.37 2.05 -4.76
C ALA A 185 1.40 2.79 -5.61
N GLY A 186 2.44 3.28 -4.96
CA GLY A 186 3.57 3.91 -5.63
C GLY A 186 4.76 4.13 -4.71
N VAL A 187 5.93 4.36 -5.30
CA VAL A 187 7.15 4.74 -4.57
C VAL A 187 7.65 6.10 -5.03
N GLY A 188 7.53 6.38 -6.33
CA GLY A 188 8.01 7.63 -6.90
C GLY A 188 7.00 8.77 -6.78
N PRO A 189 7.47 10.03 -6.64
CA PRO A 189 6.59 11.18 -6.40
C PRO A 189 5.51 11.37 -7.46
N ALA A 190 5.79 11.09 -8.74
CA ALA A 190 4.80 11.23 -9.80
C ALA A 190 3.59 10.28 -9.64
N MET A 191 3.81 9.01 -9.23
CA MET A 191 2.73 8.07 -8.97
C MET A 191 1.99 8.40 -7.67
N THR A 192 2.73 8.84 -6.65
CA THR A 192 2.16 9.29 -5.38
C THR A 192 1.26 10.53 -5.56
N GLU A 193 1.68 11.46 -6.41
CA GLU A 193 0.89 12.64 -6.76
C GLU A 193 -0.41 12.26 -7.51
N VAL A 194 -0.33 11.29 -8.43
CA VAL A 194 -1.53 10.71 -9.08
C VAL A 194 -2.47 10.09 -8.04
N ALA A 195 -1.94 9.36 -7.05
CA ALA A 195 -2.78 8.79 -6.00
C ALA A 195 -3.53 9.89 -5.23
N GLY A 196 -2.86 10.96 -4.82
CA GLY A 196 -3.49 12.11 -4.17
C GLY A 196 -4.58 12.76 -5.04
N GLU A 197 -4.37 12.82 -6.37
CA GLU A 197 -5.30 13.46 -7.30
C GLU A 197 -6.59 12.62 -7.52
N VAL A 198 -6.48 11.30 -7.69
CA VAL A 198 -7.61 10.49 -8.20
C VAL A 198 -8.04 9.33 -7.30
N ALA A 199 -7.29 8.97 -6.26
CA ALA A 199 -7.58 7.81 -5.41
C ALA A 199 -8.24 8.20 -4.08
N ASP A 200 -8.76 7.22 -3.34
CA ASP A 200 -9.32 7.37 -2.00
C ASP A 200 -8.33 6.94 -0.91
N GLY A 201 -7.18 6.40 -1.32
CA GLY A 201 -6.09 6.03 -0.43
C GLY A 201 -4.80 5.67 -1.15
N PHE A 202 -3.75 5.52 -0.37
CA PHE A 202 -2.41 5.22 -0.85
C PHE A 202 -1.81 4.02 -0.12
N LEU A 203 -1.32 3.06 -0.89
CA LEU A 203 -0.59 1.90 -0.39
C LEU A 203 0.90 2.21 -0.45
N VAL A 204 1.50 2.43 0.71
CA VAL A 204 2.94 2.65 0.86
C VAL A 204 3.67 1.34 0.56
N HIS A 205 4.80 1.41 -0.13
CA HIS A 205 5.64 0.23 -0.32
C HIS A 205 6.38 -0.13 0.98
N PRO A 206 6.52 -1.41 1.36
CA PRO A 206 7.21 -1.81 2.58
C PRO A 206 8.67 -1.33 2.67
N PHE A 207 9.33 -1.08 1.54
CA PHE A 207 10.62 -0.41 1.48
C PHE A 207 10.43 1.10 1.54
N SER A 208 10.02 1.59 2.71
CA SER A 208 9.84 3.01 3.01
C SER A 208 10.24 3.29 4.47
N THR A 209 10.50 4.54 4.78
CA THR A 209 10.91 4.99 6.11
C THR A 209 10.06 6.19 6.54
N GLU A 210 10.03 6.48 7.85
CA GLU A 210 9.37 7.69 8.37
C GLU A 210 9.85 8.95 7.63
N ARG A 211 11.18 9.10 7.49
CA ARG A 211 11.77 10.25 6.81
C ARG A 211 11.32 10.35 5.35
N PHE A 212 11.30 9.23 4.63
CA PHE A 212 10.81 9.21 3.24
C PHE A 212 9.32 9.55 3.15
N LEU A 213 8.51 9.10 4.10
CA LEU A 213 7.09 9.49 4.18
C LEU A 213 6.95 10.99 4.37
N ARG A 214 7.66 11.58 5.34
CA ARG A 214 7.56 13.02 5.65
C ARG A 214 8.12 13.91 4.55
N GLU A 215 9.29 13.59 4.00
CA GLU A 215 10.00 14.48 3.07
C GLU A 215 9.58 14.28 1.61
N VAL A 216 9.06 13.11 1.23
CA VAL A 216 8.77 12.78 -0.18
C VAL A 216 7.31 12.40 -0.41
N THR A 217 6.80 11.43 0.36
CA THR A 217 5.47 10.85 0.10
C THR A 217 4.35 11.85 0.41
N LEU A 218 4.30 12.37 1.63
CA LEU A 218 3.25 13.31 2.03
C LEU A 218 3.23 14.59 1.19
N PRO A 219 4.37 15.26 0.91
CA PRO A 219 4.36 16.42 0.00
C PRO A 219 3.90 16.10 -1.43
N ALA A 220 4.14 14.88 -1.91
CA ALA A 220 3.65 14.46 -3.22
C ALA A 220 2.14 14.20 -3.20
N LEU A 221 1.60 13.59 -2.14
CA LEU A 221 0.15 13.44 -1.96
C LEU A 221 -0.56 14.80 -1.86
N GLU A 222 0.01 15.76 -1.12
CA GLU A 222 -0.53 17.12 -1.00
C GLU A 222 -0.67 17.81 -2.35
N ARG A 223 0.38 17.76 -3.20
CA ARG A 223 0.27 18.27 -4.57
C ARG A 223 -0.81 17.57 -5.39
N GLY A 224 -1.01 16.27 -5.16
CA GLY A 224 -2.10 15.53 -5.76
C GLY A 224 -3.47 15.99 -5.27
N PHE A 225 -3.63 16.19 -3.96
CA PHE A 225 -4.87 16.72 -3.38
C PHE A 225 -5.23 18.09 -3.95
N ASP A 226 -4.26 19.01 -4.01
CA ASP A 226 -4.47 20.33 -4.60
C ASP A 226 -4.94 20.24 -6.05
N ARG A 227 -4.33 19.36 -6.84
CA ARG A 227 -4.68 19.16 -8.25
C ARG A 227 -6.07 18.54 -8.44
N GLY A 228 -6.45 17.62 -7.55
CA GLY A 228 -7.75 16.94 -7.56
C GLY A 228 -8.87 17.67 -6.82
N GLY A 229 -8.59 18.80 -6.16
CA GLY A 229 -9.54 19.48 -5.28
C GLY A 229 -9.98 18.61 -4.10
N ARG A 230 -9.07 17.82 -3.55
CA ARG A 230 -9.32 16.82 -2.49
C ARG A 230 -8.65 17.24 -1.19
N THR A 231 -8.98 16.53 -0.12
CA THR A 231 -8.43 16.80 1.22
C THR A 231 -7.94 15.50 1.88
N ARG A 232 -7.00 15.62 2.80
CA ARG A 232 -6.39 14.49 3.53
C ARG A 232 -7.37 13.76 4.44
N ASP A 233 -8.39 14.42 4.96
CA ASP A 233 -9.36 13.88 5.92
C ASP A 233 -10.21 12.72 5.35
N ARG A 234 -10.36 12.65 4.03
CA ARG A 234 -11.09 11.60 3.31
C ARG A 234 -10.19 10.62 2.57
N PHE A 235 -8.92 10.56 2.95
CA PHE A 235 -7.92 9.74 2.27
C PHE A 235 -7.19 8.86 3.27
N GLU A 236 -7.11 7.56 3.03
CA GLU A 236 -6.42 6.61 3.89
C GLU A 236 -5.01 6.31 3.36
N ILE A 237 -4.03 6.27 4.26
CA ILE A 237 -2.66 5.81 3.97
C ILE A 237 -2.44 4.50 4.70
N ALA A 238 -2.18 3.43 3.94
CA ALA A 238 -1.89 2.11 4.47
C ALA A 238 -0.41 1.75 4.27
N PHE A 239 0.26 1.31 5.33
CA PHE A 239 1.67 1.00 5.32
C PHE A 239 1.97 -0.41 5.85
N PRO A 240 2.46 -1.35 5.01
CA PRO A 240 2.97 -2.64 5.46
C PRO A 240 4.32 -2.44 6.14
N LEU A 241 4.29 -2.29 7.47
CA LEU A 241 5.41 -1.93 8.31
C LEU A 241 6.31 -3.14 8.55
N MET A 242 7.61 -2.97 8.37
CA MET A 242 8.58 -4.01 8.68
C MET A 242 8.78 -4.09 10.20
N ILE A 243 8.37 -5.20 10.78
CA ILE A 243 8.43 -5.44 12.22
C ILE A 243 9.50 -6.48 12.51
N LEU A 244 10.34 -6.22 13.50
CA LEU A 244 11.35 -7.13 14.00
C LEU A 244 11.08 -7.39 15.48
N THR A 245 10.43 -8.51 15.82
CA THR A 245 9.99 -8.81 17.18
C THR A 245 10.30 -10.25 17.59
N GLY A 246 10.55 -10.44 18.87
CA GLY A 246 10.82 -11.70 19.54
C GLY A 246 10.56 -11.58 21.04
N ASP A 247 10.48 -12.72 21.75
CA ASP A 247 10.30 -12.74 23.19
C ASP A 247 11.65 -12.62 23.94
N SER A 248 12.76 -12.68 23.19
CA SER A 248 14.12 -12.45 23.69
C SER A 248 15.00 -11.78 22.63
N ASP A 249 16.14 -11.23 23.07
CA ASP A 249 17.14 -10.62 22.17
C ASP A 249 17.71 -11.64 21.17
N GLU A 250 17.84 -12.91 21.58
CA GLU A 250 18.32 -13.99 20.72
C GLU A 250 17.32 -14.29 19.58
N GLU A 251 16.02 -14.27 19.88
CA GLU A 251 14.98 -14.47 18.86
C GLU A 251 14.91 -13.29 17.90
N ILE A 252 15.03 -12.07 18.41
CA ILE A 252 15.08 -10.85 17.59
C ILE A 252 16.30 -10.91 16.67
N ALA A 253 17.48 -11.26 17.18
CA ALA A 253 18.69 -11.40 16.37
C ALA A 253 18.58 -12.51 15.31
N ALA A 254 17.93 -13.63 15.62
CA ALA A 254 17.68 -14.70 14.67
C ALA A 254 16.72 -14.28 13.53
N ALA A 255 15.72 -13.45 13.83
CA ALA A 255 14.77 -12.91 12.86
C ALA A 255 15.40 -11.87 11.91
N GLU A 256 16.44 -11.16 12.38
CA GLU A 256 17.07 -10.06 11.66
C GLU A 256 17.67 -10.47 10.30
N GLY A 257 18.20 -11.69 10.18
CA GLY A 257 18.73 -12.19 8.91
C GLY A 257 17.69 -12.21 7.78
N GLY A 258 16.42 -12.49 8.09
CA GLY A 258 15.31 -12.40 7.13
C GLY A 258 15.04 -10.96 6.70
N VAL A 259 15.07 -10.04 7.64
CA VAL A 259 14.90 -8.59 7.39
C VAL A 259 16.02 -8.07 6.50
N ARG A 260 17.28 -8.36 6.80
CA ARG A 260 18.44 -7.93 5.99
C ARG A 260 18.33 -8.42 4.53
N ARG A 261 17.98 -9.68 4.31
CA ARG A 261 17.78 -10.21 2.95
C ARG A 261 16.63 -9.49 2.23
N GLN A 262 15.54 -9.21 2.91
CA GLN A 262 14.40 -8.50 2.32
C GLN A 262 14.74 -7.05 1.98
N LEU A 263 15.45 -6.34 2.85
CA LEU A 263 15.93 -4.97 2.61
C LEU A 263 16.90 -4.92 1.44
N ALA A 264 17.86 -5.86 1.38
CA ALA A 264 18.81 -5.98 0.28
C ALA A 264 18.10 -6.23 -1.06
N PHE A 265 17.12 -7.14 -1.07
CA PHE A 265 16.29 -7.40 -2.25
C PHE A 265 15.57 -6.15 -2.74
N TYR A 266 14.90 -5.42 -1.86
CA TYR A 266 14.22 -4.17 -2.24
C TYR A 266 15.22 -3.11 -2.68
N GLY A 267 16.32 -2.90 -1.93
CA GLY A 267 17.38 -1.94 -2.23
C GLY A 267 18.07 -2.18 -3.57
N SER A 268 18.03 -3.40 -4.11
CA SER A 268 18.54 -3.74 -5.43
C SER A 268 17.68 -3.23 -6.60
N THR A 269 16.43 -2.86 -6.32
CA THR A 269 15.47 -2.44 -7.35
C THR A 269 15.66 -0.97 -7.71
N PRO A 270 15.95 -0.62 -9.00
CA PRO A 270 16.26 0.76 -9.39
C PRO A 270 15.19 1.79 -9.01
N ALA A 271 13.91 1.41 -9.04
CA ALA A 271 12.81 2.31 -8.69
C ALA A 271 12.82 2.73 -7.21
N TYR A 272 13.45 1.94 -6.34
CA TYR A 272 13.48 2.15 -4.88
C TYR A 272 14.75 2.85 -4.38
N ARG A 273 15.76 3.06 -5.22
CA ARG A 273 17.02 3.78 -4.88
C ARG A 273 16.74 5.10 -4.17
N ARG A 274 15.69 5.82 -4.58
CA ARG A 274 15.32 7.11 -3.98
C ARG A 274 15.02 7.06 -2.48
N VAL A 275 14.62 5.91 -1.95
CA VAL A 275 14.43 5.71 -0.51
C VAL A 275 15.78 5.69 0.19
N LEU A 276 16.78 5.06 -0.41
CA LEU A 276 18.16 5.08 0.07
C LEU A 276 18.79 6.49 -0.05
N ASP A 277 18.51 7.19 -1.16
CA ASP A 277 19.06 8.54 -1.42
C ASP A 277 18.67 9.55 -0.32
N VAL A 278 17.44 9.48 0.24
CA VAL A 278 16.99 10.35 1.34
C VAL A 278 17.85 10.18 2.60
N HIS A 279 18.43 8.99 2.78
CA HIS A 279 19.31 8.67 3.92
C HIS A 279 20.81 8.77 3.57
N CYS A 280 21.17 9.25 2.39
CA CYS A 280 22.55 9.27 1.88
C CYS A 280 23.14 7.86 1.65
N TRP A 281 22.32 6.83 1.52
CA TRP A 281 22.73 5.43 1.24
C TRP A 281 22.63 5.05 -0.23
N GLY A 282 22.43 6.01 -1.12
CA GLY A 282 22.23 5.74 -2.56
C GLY A 282 23.37 4.97 -3.23
N GLU A 283 24.60 5.07 -2.69
CA GLU A 283 25.77 4.36 -3.19
C GLU A 283 25.73 2.84 -2.93
N LEU A 284 24.86 2.37 -2.02
CA LEU A 284 24.62 0.94 -1.79
C LEU A 284 23.88 0.27 -2.96
N HIS A 285 22.99 1.01 -3.64
CA HIS A 285 22.13 0.48 -4.70
C HIS A 285 22.91 -0.18 -5.88
N PRO A 286 23.97 0.41 -6.47
CA PRO A 286 24.69 -0.20 -7.58
C PRO A 286 25.22 -1.60 -7.26
N GLU A 287 25.76 -1.79 -6.06
CA GLU A 287 26.31 -3.07 -5.64
C GLU A 287 25.21 -4.10 -5.38
N LEU A 288 24.14 -3.72 -4.66
CA LEU A 288 22.98 -4.58 -4.48
C LEU A 288 22.37 -5.02 -5.83
N ASN A 289 22.24 -4.07 -6.78
CA ASN A 289 21.73 -4.38 -8.12
C ASN A 289 22.64 -5.33 -8.90
N ARG A 290 23.97 -5.17 -8.79
CA ARG A 290 24.95 -6.07 -9.42
C ARG A 290 24.82 -7.49 -8.86
N LEU A 291 24.88 -7.63 -7.54
CA LEU A 291 24.79 -8.93 -6.85
C LEU A 291 23.45 -9.62 -7.13
N SER A 292 22.35 -8.88 -7.20
CA SER A 292 21.02 -9.45 -7.52
C SER A 292 20.97 -10.07 -8.91
N LYS A 293 21.64 -9.48 -9.90
CA LYS A 293 21.75 -10.03 -11.26
C LYS A 293 22.65 -11.26 -11.35
N GLU A 294 23.58 -11.38 -10.42
CA GLU A 294 24.47 -12.53 -10.27
C GLU A 294 23.86 -13.67 -9.41
N GLY A 295 22.70 -13.43 -8.80
CA GLY A 295 22.03 -14.40 -7.91
C GLY A 295 22.73 -14.57 -6.55
N ARG A 296 23.55 -13.61 -6.12
CA ARG A 296 24.36 -13.66 -4.88
C ARG A 296 23.57 -13.09 -3.70
N TRP A 297 22.44 -13.69 -3.40
CA TRP A 297 21.44 -13.17 -2.44
C TRP A 297 21.95 -13.10 -0.99
N GLU A 298 22.75 -14.09 -0.56
CA GLU A 298 23.30 -14.11 0.81
C GLU A 298 24.30 -12.97 1.03
N GLU A 299 25.14 -12.68 0.05
CA GLU A 299 26.12 -11.58 0.12
C GLU A 299 25.44 -10.21 0.18
N MET A 300 24.31 -10.06 -0.52
CA MET A 300 23.53 -8.83 -0.48
C MET A 300 23.05 -8.52 0.95
N GLY A 301 22.60 -9.54 1.70
CA GLY A 301 22.18 -9.37 3.09
C GLY A 301 23.28 -8.84 3.99
N GLY A 302 24.53 -9.23 3.74
CA GLY A 302 25.71 -8.75 4.49
C GLY A 302 26.07 -7.29 4.26
N LEU A 303 25.53 -6.64 3.21
CA LEU A 303 25.74 -5.21 2.95
C LEU A 303 24.74 -4.30 3.72
N ILE A 304 23.72 -4.88 4.35
CA ILE A 304 22.75 -4.14 5.16
C ILE A 304 23.28 -4.07 6.58
N ASP A 305 23.62 -2.89 7.05
CA ASP A 305 24.12 -2.64 8.39
C ASP A 305 22.97 -2.45 9.42
N ASP A 306 23.32 -2.27 10.67
CA ASP A 306 22.35 -2.12 11.78
C ASP A 306 21.56 -0.81 11.65
N ASP A 307 22.21 0.28 11.22
CA ASP A 307 21.56 1.58 11.03
C ASP A 307 20.43 1.49 9.98
N LEU A 308 20.66 0.74 8.89
CA LEU A 308 19.64 0.45 7.90
C LEU A 308 18.50 -0.37 8.49
N VAL A 309 18.81 -1.46 9.21
CA VAL A 309 17.77 -2.29 9.85
C VAL A 309 16.91 -1.45 10.78
N ASP A 310 17.50 -0.68 11.69
CA ASP A 310 16.78 0.13 12.67
C ASP A 310 15.96 1.25 12.02
N THR A 311 16.45 1.81 10.90
CA THR A 311 15.70 2.84 10.17
C THR A 311 14.45 2.28 9.49
N PHE A 312 14.53 1.09 8.92
CA PHE A 312 13.41 0.48 8.18
C PHE A 312 12.46 -0.34 9.05
N THR A 313 12.84 -0.71 10.28
CA THR A 313 12.03 -1.57 11.15
C THR A 313 11.49 -0.84 12.37
N VAL A 314 10.47 -1.44 12.99
CA VAL A 314 10.14 -1.23 14.40
C VAL A 314 10.57 -2.49 15.13
N ARG A 315 11.45 -2.34 16.13
CA ARG A 315 12.15 -3.43 16.81
C ARG A 315 11.80 -3.47 18.30
N GLY A 316 11.54 -4.64 18.85
CA GLY A 316 11.31 -4.83 20.27
C GLY A 316 10.54 -6.10 20.60
N THR A 317 10.22 -6.29 21.88
CA THR A 317 9.30 -7.33 22.33
C THR A 317 7.88 -7.05 21.81
N PRO A 318 6.98 -8.05 21.75
CA PRO A 318 5.63 -7.86 21.23
C PRO A 318 4.85 -6.71 21.88
N GLY A 319 5.02 -6.52 23.22
CA GLY A 319 4.35 -5.43 23.94
C GLY A 319 4.90 -4.03 23.64
N GLU A 320 6.12 -3.92 23.13
CA GLU A 320 6.76 -2.64 22.80
C GLU A 320 6.45 -2.16 21.38
N ILE A 321 5.98 -3.03 20.49
CA ILE A 321 5.78 -2.70 19.06
C ILE A 321 4.72 -1.62 18.88
N ALA A 322 3.52 -1.81 19.42
CA ALA A 322 2.41 -0.88 19.19
C ALA A 322 2.71 0.54 19.70
N PRO A 323 3.24 0.77 20.92
CA PRO A 323 3.64 2.10 21.37
C PRO A 323 4.67 2.77 20.46
N GLN A 324 5.68 2.02 20.00
CA GLN A 324 6.70 2.56 19.08
C GLN A 324 6.11 2.93 17.71
N VAL A 325 5.24 2.08 17.16
CA VAL A 325 4.56 2.35 15.89
C VAL A 325 3.68 3.60 16.00
N LEU A 326 2.88 3.71 17.06
CA LEU A 326 2.02 4.88 17.28
C LEU A 326 2.83 6.16 17.45
N ALA A 327 3.94 6.12 18.19
CA ALA A 327 4.83 7.26 18.37
C ALA A 327 5.48 7.71 17.05
N ARG A 328 5.90 6.75 16.19
CA ARG A 328 6.65 7.02 14.96
C ARG A 328 5.75 7.33 13.76
N TYR A 329 4.59 6.69 13.66
CA TYR A 329 3.76 6.71 12.45
C TYR A 329 2.31 7.16 12.68
N GLY A 330 1.89 7.38 13.93
CA GLY A 330 0.48 7.67 14.26
C GLY A 330 -0.08 8.94 13.64
N ASP A 331 0.77 9.90 13.31
CA ASP A 331 0.40 11.13 12.60
C ASP A 331 0.53 11.02 11.06
N LEU A 332 1.14 9.95 10.54
CA LEU A 332 1.49 9.78 9.13
C LEU A 332 0.53 8.86 8.38
N VAL A 333 0.14 7.75 9.01
CA VAL A 333 -0.63 6.68 8.36
C VAL A 333 -1.90 6.36 9.14
N ASP A 334 -2.90 5.83 8.45
CA ASP A 334 -4.21 5.48 9.04
C ASP A 334 -4.32 3.97 9.30
N ARG A 335 -3.54 3.17 8.57
CA ARG A 335 -3.58 1.71 8.59
C ARG A 335 -2.18 1.14 8.49
N ILE A 336 -1.94 0.03 9.16
CA ILE A 336 -0.71 -0.76 9.03
C ILE A 336 -1.03 -2.22 8.77
N SER A 337 -0.04 -2.94 8.27
CA SER A 337 0.01 -4.41 8.34
C SER A 337 1.41 -4.84 8.73
N PHE A 338 1.53 -6.03 9.33
CA PHE A 338 2.81 -6.53 9.79
C PHE A 338 3.55 -7.22 8.65
N ASN A 339 4.69 -6.67 8.25
CA ASN A 339 5.61 -7.28 7.30
C ASN A 339 6.80 -7.88 8.08
N ALA A 340 6.79 -9.20 8.24
CA ALA A 340 7.81 -9.94 8.97
C ALA A 340 8.38 -11.05 8.07
N PRO A 341 9.49 -10.80 7.35
CA PRO A 341 10.09 -11.75 6.41
C PRO A 341 10.89 -12.86 7.13
N TYR A 342 10.34 -13.38 8.21
CA TYR A 342 10.88 -14.46 9.03
C TYR A 342 9.74 -15.28 9.65
N ARG A 343 10.05 -16.46 10.17
CA ARG A 343 9.06 -17.29 10.87
C ARG A 343 8.87 -16.76 12.28
N SER A 344 7.63 -16.59 12.71
CA SER A 344 7.26 -16.21 14.06
C SER A 344 6.04 -16.97 14.55
N ASP A 345 5.88 -17.05 15.86
CA ASP A 345 4.69 -17.63 16.50
C ASP A 345 3.47 -16.75 16.20
N PRO A 346 2.36 -17.29 15.66
CA PRO A 346 1.13 -16.53 15.47
C PRO A 346 0.58 -15.89 16.76
N ALA A 347 0.78 -16.49 17.93
CA ALA A 347 0.35 -15.93 19.22
C ALA A 347 1.01 -14.59 19.53
N ARG A 348 2.26 -14.40 19.10
CA ARG A 348 3.00 -13.16 19.27
C ARG A 348 2.29 -11.96 18.59
N TRP A 349 1.75 -12.19 17.41
CA TRP A 349 1.02 -11.15 16.67
C TRP A 349 -0.29 -10.75 17.33
N ALA A 350 -0.91 -11.64 18.11
CA ALA A 350 -2.08 -11.28 18.92
C ALA A 350 -1.72 -10.25 20.00
N VAL A 351 -0.57 -10.42 20.68
CA VAL A 351 -0.07 -9.44 21.67
C VAL A 351 0.24 -8.10 21.01
N VAL A 352 0.92 -8.11 19.86
CA VAL A 352 1.19 -6.88 19.10
C VAL A 352 -0.11 -6.17 18.73
N LEU A 353 -1.10 -6.90 18.21
CA LEU A 353 -2.39 -6.36 17.81
C LEU A 353 -3.16 -5.73 18.97
N GLU A 354 -3.18 -6.40 20.13
CA GLU A 354 -3.84 -5.91 21.33
C GLU A 354 -3.31 -4.53 21.76
N GLY A 355 -2.01 -4.29 21.60
CA GLY A 355 -1.39 -3.00 21.91
C GLY A 355 -1.97 -1.81 21.09
N PHE A 356 -2.54 -2.05 19.92
CA PHE A 356 -3.23 -1.03 19.13
C PHE A 356 -4.68 -0.80 19.58
N LYS A 357 -5.27 -1.73 20.34
CA LYS A 357 -6.67 -1.64 20.82
C LYS A 357 -6.77 -0.93 22.18
N VAL A 358 -5.74 -1.04 23.02
CA VAL A 358 -5.71 -0.44 24.38
C VAL A 358 -5.50 1.07 24.35
N GLY A 359 -4.98 1.63 23.27
CA GLY A 359 -4.70 3.07 23.11
C GLY A 359 -5.78 3.85 22.32
N ALA A 360 -6.91 3.21 21.99
CA ALA A 360 -7.98 3.79 21.17
C ALA A 360 -9.14 4.35 22.01
#